data_c4127e0c70eb20b9e6eeec7c93af41b1
#
_entry.id   c4127e0c70eb20b9e6eeec7c93af41b1
#
_cell.length_a   1.000
_cell.length_b   1.000
_cell.length_c   1.000
_cell.angle_alpha   90.00
_cell.angle_beta   90.00
_cell.angle_gamma   90.00
#
_symmetry.space_group_name_H-M   'P 1'
#
loop_
_entity.id
_entity.type
_entity.pdbx_description
1 polymer ?
#
loop_
_entity_poly.entity_id
_entity_poly.type
_entity_poly.pdbx_seq_one_letter_code
_entity_poly.pdbx_strand_id
1 'polypeptide(L)'
;MTTPLEGIRILDLTMLYPGPLCTMILADLGAEVIKVEPPGTGDHARAFRFLFNQINRNKKSLALNLKDSRAQEVFRRLACTADVVVEGFRPGTTARLGVDYETLRADNPRIIYCSISGFGQDGPYRDRPGHDINYMGLGGVLGLTRDSGGSPVVPGFEVADITSALNSVIGIQAALLARERTGEGQFVDISMLDCVVALLHNSIGPYLETGEDPPGNLIHMLPHYGIFETSDGKDLALGIVHEDWFWKGLCAATGMEDVKDMLTVERLMQARELLPRLREALRQRPLAEWLQVLTENDVPCAPLATVKEALEDPQVRHRDMVVEIRDHENVVKQLGSPYKLSATPPRFEMPPPRLGEHTEILLAEAGYDTEQVADLKEAGAVA
;
A
#
# COMPACT_ATOMS: atom_id res chain seq x y z
N MET A 1 -0.30 -18.90 -19.06
CA MET A 1 -0.55 -17.49 -19.46
C MET A 1 0.64 -16.68 -19.00
N THR A 2 1.12 -15.75 -19.80
CA THR A 2 2.19 -14.81 -19.42
C THR A 2 1.67 -13.81 -18.38
N THR A 3 2.53 -13.33 -17.50
CA THR A 3 2.23 -12.26 -16.54
C THR A 3 2.87 -10.93 -16.99
N PRO A 4 2.40 -9.76 -16.53
CA PRO A 4 2.89 -8.48 -17.01
C PRO A 4 4.40 -8.26 -16.81
N LEU A 5 4.97 -8.80 -15.74
CA LEU A 5 6.38 -8.64 -15.37
C LEU A 5 7.18 -9.95 -15.48
N GLU A 6 6.70 -10.91 -16.30
CA GLU A 6 7.45 -12.14 -16.59
C GLU A 6 8.83 -11.81 -17.18
N GLY A 7 9.87 -12.39 -16.60
CA GLY A 7 11.26 -12.13 -17.00
C GLY A 7 11.92 -10.95 -16.30
N ILE A 8 11.19 -10.19 -15.47
CA ILE A 8 11.77 -9.14 -14.63
C ILE A 8 12.27 -9.73 -13.32
N ARG A 9 13.54 -9.50 -12.98
CA ARG A 9 14.19 -9.94 -11.73
C ARG A 9 14.42 -8.76 -10.80
N ILE A 10 13.98 -8.89 -9.54
CA ILE A 10 14.02 -7.84 -8.50
C ILE A 10 14.81 -8.34 -7.30
N LEU A 11 15.81 -7.58 -6.87
CA LEU A 11 16.50 -7.77 -5.58
C LEU A 11 15.85 -6.87 -4.53
N ASP A 12 15.25 -7.47 -3.52
CA ASP A 12 14.50 -6.81 -2.45
C ASP A 12 15.32 -6.75 -1.16
N LEU A 13 15.92 -5.59 -0.86
CA LEU A 13 16.67 -5.30 0.38
C LEU A 13 15.79 -4.66 1.47
N THR A 14 14.49 -4.60 1.26
CA THR A 14 13.58 -3.89 2.15
C THR A 14 13.15 -4.73 3.34
N MET A 15 12.69 -4.06 4.40
CA MET A 15 12.20 -4.67 5.63
C MET A 15 10.90 -4.02 6.08
N LEU A 16 10.19 -4.69 6.99
CA LEU A 16 8.94 -4.26 7.63
C LEU A 16 7.78 -4.20 6.64
N TYR A 17 7.34 -3.00 6.18
CA TYR A 17 6.05 -2.88 5.51
C TYR A 17 6.11 -2.31 4.08
N PRO A 18 6.53 -1.05 3.81
CA PRO A 18 6.32 -0.41 2.50
C PRO A 18 7.03 -1.14 1.35
N GLY A 19 8.31 -1.43 1.52
CA GLY A 19 9.10 -2.10 0.50
C GLY A 19 8.65 -3.55 0.25
N PRO A 20 8.48 -4.39 1.30
CA PRO A 20 7.99 -5.75 1.11
C PRO A 20 6.60 -5.80 0.46
N LEU A 21 5.69 -4.86 0.76
CA LEU A 21 4.40 -4.75 0.07
C LEU A 21 4.57 -4.39 -1.41
N CYS A 22 5.43 -3.42 -1.73
CA CYS A 22 5.76 -3.05 -3.10
C CYS A 22 6.25 -4.26 -3.90
N THR A 23 7.26 -4.96 -3.39
CA THR A 23 7.89 -6.09 -4.10
C THR A 23 6.98 -7.32 -4.16
N MET A 24 6.08 -7.52 -3.19
CA MET A 24 5.03 -8.54 -3.28
C MET A 24 4.03 -8.23 -4.41
N ILE A 25 3.60 -6.98 -4.57
CA ILE A 25 2.71 -6.59 -5.67
C ILE A 25 3.38 -6.87 -7.02
N LEU A 26 4.67 -6.54 -7.15
CA LEU A 26 5.43 -6.83 -8.38
C LEU A 26 5.60 -8.34 -8.61
N ALA A 27 5.79 -9.13 -7.54
CA ALA A 27 5.84 -10.58 -7.61
C ALA A 27 4.50 -11.20 -8.05
N ASP A 28 3.38 -10.71 -7.52
CA ASP A 28 2.04 -11.12 -7.96
C ASP A 28 1.80 -10.82 -9.45
N LEU A 29 2.41 -9.77 -9.97
CA LEU A 29 2.39 -9.40 -11.39
C LEU A 29 3.42 -10.19 -12.23
N GLY A 30 4.17 -11.11 -11.62
CA GLY A 30 5.03 -12.09 -12.29
C GLY A 30 6.52 -11.80 -12.27
N ALA A 31 6.98 -10.76 -11.58
CA ALA A 31 8.41 -10.56 -11.37
C ALA A 31 9.00 -11.65 -10.46
N GLU A 32 10.21 -12.11 -10.78
CA GLU A 32 11.00 -12.90 -9.85
C GLU A 32 11.57 -12.01 -8.76
N VAL A 33 11.12 -12.16 -7.53
CA VAL A 33 11.59 -11.33 -6.39
C VAL A 33 12.48 -12.17 -5.48
N ILE A 34 13.71 -11.71 -5.30
CA ILE A 34 14.69 -12.27 -4.36
C ILE A 34 14.82 -11.34 -3.17
N LYS A 35 14.23 -11.73 -2.04
CA LYS A 35 14.34 -11.00 -0.78
C LYS A 35 15.67 -11.32 -0.13
N VAL A 36 16.53 -10.31 -0.02
CA VAL A 36 17.86 -10.39 0.58
C VAL A 36 17.79 -9.93 2.03
N GLU A 37 18.16 -10.82 2.94
CA GLU A 37 17.96 -10.65 4.37
C GLU A 37 19.24 -10.95 5.15
N PRO A 38 19.50 -10.28 6.29
CA PRO A 38 20.64 -10.63 7.14
C PRO A 38 20.47 -12.05 7.72
N PRO A 39 21.53 -12.87 7.76
CA PRO A 39 21.49 -14.18 8.41
C PRO A 39 21.04 -14.09 9.88
N GLY A 40 20.35 -15.11 10.34
CA GLY A 40 19.92 -15.27 11.73
C GLY A 40 18.66 -14.45 12.10
N THR A 41 18.63 -13.15 11.82
CA THR A 41 17.49 -12.29 12.19
C THR A 41 16.47 -12.13 11.09
N GLY A 42 16.91 -12.07 9.83
CA GLY A 42 16.04 -11.77 8.69
C GLY A 42 15.41 -10.38 8.76
N ASP A 43 14.31 -10.24 8.04
CA ASP A 43 13.43 -9.07 8.11
C ASP A 43 12.79 -8.97 9.50
N HIS A 44 12.77 -7.77 10.08
CA HIS A 44 12.14 -7.52 11.39
C HIS A 44 10.65 -7.90 11.41
N ALA A 45 9.95 -7.87 10.27
CA ALA A 45 8.58 -8.34 10.15
C ALA A 45 8.40 -9.83 10.47
N ARG A 46 9.47 -10.65 10.42
CA ARG A 46 9.42 -12.07 10.80
C ARG A 46 9.04 -12.30 12.27
N ALA A 47 9.34 -11.32 13.15
CA ALA A 47 8.87 -11.34 14.54
C ALA A 47 7.34 -11.22 14.65
N PHE A 48 6.71 -10.64 13.62
CA PHE A 48 5.26 -10.51 13.48
C PHE A 48 4.78 -11.39 12.33
N ARG A 49 4.71 -12.70 12.56
CA ARG A 49 4.41 -13.69 11.51
C ARG A 49 3.17 -13.34 10.68
N PHE A 50 2.12 -12.80 11.30
CA PHE A 50 0.92 -12.37 10.60
C PHE A 50 1.19 -11.25 9.58
N LEU A 51 2.07 -10.29 9.90
CA LEU A 51 2.47 -9.22 8.99
C LEU A 51 3.36 -9.78 7.87
N PHE A 52 4.45 -10.48 8.22
CA PHE A 52 5.38 -11.04 7.24
C PHE A 52 4.66 -11.89 6.19
N ASN A 53 3.73 -12.72 6.62
CA ASN A 53 2.99 -13.61 5.72
C ASN A 53 2.10 -12.84 4.73
N GLN A 54 1.54 -11.69 5.12
CA GLN A 54 0.63 -10.93 4.25
C GLN A 54 1.33 -10.10 3.17
N ILE A 55 2.66 -9.91 3.27
CA ILE A 55 3.41 -9.00 2.38
C ILE A 55 4.64 -9.64 1.71
N ASN A 56 4.81 -10.97 1.78
CA ASN A 56 6.01 -11.64 1.25
C ASN A 56 5.74 -12.91 0.43
N ARG A 57 4.50 -13.16 -0.01
CA ARG A 57 4.23 -14.26 -0.95
C ARG A 57 4.95 -14.06 -2.27
N ASN A 58 5.12 -15.14 -3.02
CA ASN A 58 5.75 -15.16 -4.35
C ASN A 58 7.22 -14.70 -4.36
N LYS A 59 7.90 -14.68 -3.20
CA LYS A 59 9.31 -14.30 -3.11
C LYS A 59 10.20 -15.51 -2.83
N LYS A 60 11.43 -15.45 -3.33
CA LYS A 60 12.55 -16.27 -2.85
C LYS A 60 13.26 -15.54 -1.71
N SER A 61 13.88 -16.25 -0.77
CA SER A 61 14.69 -15.66 0.31
C SER A 61 16.15 -16.09 0.19
N LEU A 62 17.03 -15.10 0.23
CA LEU A 62 18.49 -15.22 0.27
C LEU A 62 19.01 -14.62 1.58
N ALA A 63 19.64 -15.46 2.42
CA ALA A 63 20.27 -15.00 3.64
C ALA A 63 21.71 -14.52 3.34
N LEU A 64 21.95 -13.19 3.37
CA LEU A 64 23.19 -12.56 2.94
C LEU A 64 23.64 -11.47 3.90
N ASN A 65 24.84 -11.59 4.46
CA ASN A 65 25.43 -10.62 5.38
C ASN A 65 26.16 -9.51 4.62
N LEU A 66 25.47 -8.47 4.17
CA LEU A 66 26.07 -7.36 3.42
C LEU A 66 27.15 -6.56 4.16
N LYS A 67 27.42 -6.85 5.44
CA LYS A 67 28.58 -6.29 6.15
C LYS A 67 29.88 -7.02 5.80
N ASP A 68 29.80 -8.22 5.21
CA ASP A 68 30.95 -9.00 4.73
C ASP A 68 31.19 -8.71 3.25
N SER A 69 32.43 -8.42 2.86
CA SER A 69 32.79 -8.07 1.49
C SER A 69 32.52 -9.20 0.48
N ARG A 70 32.57 -10.46 0.93
CA ARG A 70 32.23 -11.64 0.10
C ARG A 70 30.74 -11.66 -0.24
N ALA A 71 29.90 -11.31 0.75
CA ALA A 71 28.47 -11.18 0.55
C ALA A 71 28.12 -9.99 -0.37
N GLN A 72 28.87 -8.89 -0.28
CA GLN A 72 28.74 -7.76 -1.22
C GLN A 72 29.06 -8.19 -2.66
N GLU A 73 30.07 -9.04 -2.84
CA GLU A 73 30.42 -9.60 -4.15
C GLU A 73 29.29 -10.50 -4.69
N VAL A 74 28.71 -11.37 -3.84
CA VAL A 74 27.55 -12.19 -4.21
C VAL A 74 26.40 -11.28 -4.68
N PHE A 75 26.09 -10.22 -3.90
CA PHE A 75 25.02 -9.29 -4.26
C PHE A 75 25.27 -8.60 -5.61
N ARG A 76 26.49 -8.12 -5.85
CA ARG A 76 26.87 -7.47 -7.11
C ARG A 76 26.73 -8.42 -8.31
N ARG A 77 27.13 -9.67 -8.18
CA ARG A 77 26.93 -10.67 -9.24
C ARG A 77 25.43 -10.89 -9.56
N LEU A 78 24.60 -10.97 -8.54
CA LEU A 78 23.16 -11.08 -8.74
C LEU A 78 22.59 -9.80 -9.39
N ALA A 79 23.09 -8.61 -8.99
CA ALA A 79 22.66 -7.32 -9.55
C ALA A 79 23.03 -7.16 -11.03
N CYS A 80 24.11 -7.80 -11.51
CA CYS A 80 24.44 -7.80 -12.95
C CYS A 80 23.34 -8.42 -13.82
N THR A 81 22.53 -9.31 -13.26
CA THR A 81 21.42 -9.99 -13.98
C THR A 81 20.04 -9.55 -13.50
N ALA A 82 19.97 -8.63 -12.55
CA ALA A 82 18.73 -8.07 -12.05
C ALA A 82 18.28 -6.86 -12.87
N ASP A 83 16.98 -6.67 -12.93
CA ASP A 83 16.35 -5.51 -13.57
C ASP A 83 16.14 -4.37 -12.58
N VAL A 84 15.82 -4.71 -11.33
CA VAL A 84 15.45 -3.76 -10.29
C VAL A 84 16.11 -4.14 -8.96
N VAL A 85 16.57 -3.14 -8.24
CA VAL A 85 16.92 -3.21 -6.82
C VAL A 85 15.95 -2.32 -6.06
N VAL A 86 15.37 -2.82 -4.96
CA VAL A 86 14.51 -2.04 -4.06
C VAL A 86 15.13 -2.08 -2.67
N GLU A 87 15.34 -0.91 -2.07
CA GLU A 87 15.89 -0.81 -0.71
C GLU A 87 15.09 0.18 0.14
N GLY A 88 15.19 0.04 1.47
CA GLY A 88 14.49 0.88 2.43
C GLY A 88 15.40 1.34 3.58
N PHE A 89 16.69 1.49 3.36
CA PHE A 89 17.63 1.93 4.37
C PHE A 89 17.63 3.46 4.52
N ARG A 90 18.21 3.93 5.62
CA ARG A 90 18.54 5.36 5.74
C ARG A 90 19.52 5.77 4.66
N PRO A 91 19.38 6.98 4.07
CA PRO A 91 20.27 7.48 3.04
C PRO A 91 21.74 7.30 3.39
N GLY A 92 22.55 6.87 2.40
CA GLY A 92 23.99 6.61 2.55
C GLY A 92 24.35 5.26 3.18
N THR A 93 23.38 4.45 3.61
CA THR A 93 23.66 3.10 4.15
C THR A 93 24.12 2.15 3.05
N THR A 94 23.46 2.14 1.91
CA THR A 94 23.80 1.28 0.76
C THR A 94 25.17 1.59 0.19
N ALA A 95 25.58 2.86 0.18
CA ALA A 95 26.95 3.26 -0.20
C ALA A 95 28.00 2.66 0.75
N ARG A 96 27.75 2.66 2.07
CA ARG A 96 28.66 1.99 3.03
C ARG A 96 28.71 0.48 2.87
N LEU A 97 27.64 -0.11 2.34
CA LEU A 97 27.55 -1.54 2.06
C LEU A 97 28.05 -1.90 0.64
N GLY A 98 28.44 -0.93 -0.19
CA GLY A 98 28.91 -1.17 -1.56
C GLY A 98 27.85 -1.74 -2.50
N VAL A 99 26.57 -1.41 -2.25
CA VAL A 99 25.41 -1.88 -3.01
C VAL A 99 24.47 -0.74 -3.41
N ASP A 100 24.99 0.48 -3.46
CA ASP A 100 24.28 1.68 -3.90
C ASP A 100 24.14 1.74 -5.41
N TYR A 101 23.29 2.67 -5.87
CA TYR A 101 22.98 2.84 -7.28
C TYR A 101 24.21 3.07 -8.18
N GLU A 102 25.12 3.97 -7.77
CA GLU A 102 26.30 4.31 -8.60
C GLU A 102 27.25 3.12 -8.73
N THR A 103 27.40 2.34 -7.65
CA THR A 103 28.20 1.11 -7.66
C THR A 103 27.59 0.06 -8.61
N LEU A 104 26.28 -0.18 -8.52
CA LEU A 104 25.64 -1.21 -9.30
C LEU A 104 25.44 -0.80 -10.77
N ARG A 105 25.18 0.48 -11.04
CA ARG A 105 25.06 1.01 -12.38
C ARG A 105 26.33 0.86 -13.21
N ALA A 106 27.50 0.93 -12.56
CA ALA A 106 28.78 0.76 -13.24
C ALA A 106 28.88 -0.63 -13.92
N ASP A 107 28.34 -1.67 -13.26
CA ASP A 107 28.35 -3.05 -13.75
C ASP A 107 27.10 -3.38 -14.59
N ASN A 108 25.95 -2.73 -14.29
CA ASN A 108 24.68 -2.91 -14.99
C ASN A 108 24.01 -1.55 -15.29
N PRO A 109 24.32 -0.90 -16.41
CA PRO A 109 23.72 0.40 -16.77
C PRO A 109 22.20 0.38 -16.97
N ARG A 110 21.61 -0.81 -17.07
CA ARG A 110 20.16 -0.99 -17.20
C ARG A 110 19.44 -1.12 -15.86
N ILE A 111 20.15 -1.16 -14.75
CA ILE A 111 19.56 -1.36 -13.43
C ILE A 111 18.64 -0.19 -13.06
N ILE A 112 17.45 -0.53 -12.58
CA ILE A 112 16.53 0.40 -11.94
C ILE A 112 16.74 0.26 -10.43
N TYR A 113 16.96 1.37 -9.75
CA TYR A 113 17.25 1.36 -8.32
C TYR A 113 16.19 2.20 -7.59
N CYS A 114 15.30 1.55 -6.85
CA CYS A 114 14.24 2.21 -6.09
C CYS A 114 14.62 2.29 -4.62
N SER A 115 14.75 3.51 -4.11
CA SER A 115 15.00 3.79 -2.70
C SER A 115 13.71 4.33 -2.05
N ILE A 116 13.23 3.67 -1.00
CA ILE A 116 12.07 4.08 -0.22
C ILE A 116 12.56 4.61 1.12
N SER A 117 12.45 5.91 1.34
CA SER A 117 12.92 6.53 2.58
C SER A 117 11.88 7.48 3.19
N GLY A 118 12.05 7.84 4.45
CA GLY A 118 11.07 8.68 5.14
C GLY A 118 10.88 10.05 4.52
N PHE A 119 12.00 10.69 4.11
CA PHE A 119 12.01 12.09 3.67
C PHE A 119 12.73 12.31 2.33
N GLY A 120 13.00 11.25 1.57
CA GLY A 120 13.78 11.31 0.34
C GLY A 120 15.30 11.23 0.59
N GLN A 121 16.07 11.25 -0.50
CA GLN A 121 17.52 11.06 -0.47
C GLN A 121 18.30 12.36 -0.22
N ASP A 122 17.64 13.50 -0.22
CA ASP A 122 18.23 14.82 0.04
C ASP A 122 17.32 15.68 0.94
N GLY A 123 17.63 16.97 1.04
CA GLY A 123 16.85 17.95 1.81
C GLY A 123 17.13 17.96 3.32
N PRO A 124 16.47 18.89 4.06
CA PRO A 124 16.79 19.19 5.45
C PRO A 124 16.41 18.06 6.44
N TYR A 125 15.58 17.12 6.04
CA TYR A 125 15.10 16.03 6.89
C TYR A 125 15.65 14.65 6.50
N ARG A 126 16.53 14.59 5.51
CA ARG A 126 17.14 13.37 4.97
C ARG A 126 17.54 12.34 6.04
N ASP A 127 18.17 12.79 7.10
CA ASP A 127 18.72 11.92 8.15
C ASP A 127 17.78 11.76 9.38
N ARG A 128 16.56 12.35 9.33
CA ARG A 128 15.59 12.19 10.42
C ARG A 128 15.01 10.79 10.47
N PRO A 129 14.85 10.21 11.68
CA PRO A 129 14.08 8.98 11.85
C PRO A 129 12.58 9.27 11.77
N GLY A 130 11.80 8.29 11.35
CA GLY A 130 10.34 8.37 11.37
C GLY A 130 9.72 7.01 11.05
N HIS A 131 8.43 6.93 11.37
CA HIS A 131 7.52 5.87 10.99
C HIS A 131 6.24 6.49 10.43
N ASP A 132 5.33 5.69 9.94
CA ASP A 132 4.07 6.07 9.31
C ASP A 132 3.40 7.30 9.93
N ILE A 133 3.12 7.26 11.23
CA ILE A 133 2.45 8.35 11.95
C ILE A 133 3.20 9.69 11.89
N ASN A 134 4.54 9.67 11.83
CA ASN A 134 5.33 10.88 11.75
C ASN A 134 5.20 11.55 10.39
N TYR A 135 5.17 10.76 9.31
CA TYR A 135 4.96 11.25 7.95
C TYR A 135 3.53 11.75 7.74
N MET A 136 2.53 11.03 8.27
CA MET A 136 1.14 11.50 8.27
C MET A 136 0.95 12.81 9.03
N GLY A 137 1.63 12.97 10.18
CA GLY A 137 1.58 14.19 10.98
C GLY A 137 2.18 15.39 10.24
N LEU A 138 3.40 15.24 9.74
CA LEU A 138 4.10 16.30 9.02
C LEU A 138 3.46 16.59 7.64
N GLY A 139 2.97 15.55 6.96
CA GLY A 139 2.31 15.66 5.65
C GLY A 139 0.87 16.16 5.69
N GLY A 140 0.34 16.57 6.86
CA GLY A 140 -0.96 17.24 6.99
C GLY A 140 -2.18 16.31 7.09
N VAL A 141 -2.06 15.01 6.81
CA VAL A 141 -3.19 14.07 6.80
C VAL A 141 -3.84 13.94 8.19
N LEU A 142 -3.04 13.88 9.27
CA LEU A 142 -3.59 13.85 10.63
C LEU A 142 -4.24 15.18 11.03
N GLY A 143 -3.81 16.30 10.45
CA GLY A 143 -4.45 17.59 10.64
C GLY A 143 -5.87 17.65 10.08
N LEU A 144 -6.13 16.90 9.01
CA LEU A 144 -7.43 16.81 8.34
C LEU A 144 -8.32 15.69 8.89
N THR A 145 -7.75 14.65 9.51
CA THR A 145 -8.48 13.49 10.03
C THR A 145 -8.87 13.74 11.48
N ARG A 146 -10.14 14.13 11.71
CA ARG A 146 -10.64 14.53 13.03
C ARG A 146 -11.94 13.82 13.38
N ASP A 147 -12.16 13.60 14.67
CA ASP A 147 -13.44 13.14 15.20
C ASP A 147 -14.50 14.27 15.22
N SER A 148 -15.71 13.94 15.65
CA SER A 148 -16.81 14.89 15.77
C SER A 148 -16.56 15.99 16.83
N GLY A 149 -15.63 15.79 17.74
CA GLY A 149 -15.17 16.76 18.75
C GLY A 149 -14.02 17.64 18.25
N GLY A 150 -13.51 17.38 17.02
CA GLY A 150 -12.40 18.12 16.45
C GLY A 150 -11.00 17.61 16.86
N SER A 151 -10.91 16.50 17.59
CA SER A 151 -9.62 15.88 17.97
C SER A 151 -9.02 15.10 16.82
N PRO A 152 -7.67 15.13 16.60
CA PRO A 152 -7.03 14.31 15.59
C PRO A 152 -7.25 12.81 15.84
N VAL A 153 -7.52 12.06 14.78
CA VAL A 153 -7.70 10.60 14.83
C VAL A 153 -6.63 9.92 13.99
N VAL A 154 -5.99 8.90 14.53
CA VAL A 154 -5.07 8.04 13.78
C VAL A 154 -5.88 6.98 13.05
N PRO A 155 -5.78 6.86 11.71
CA PRO A 155 -6.40 5.77 10.96
C PRO A 155 -5.98 4.40 11.49
N GLY A 156 -6.83 3.39 11.33
CA GLY A 156 -6.56 2.02 11.76
C GLY A 156 -5.64 1.23 10.82
N PHE A 157 -4.93 1.90 9.90
CA PHE A 157 -4.00 1.31 8.94
C PHE A 157 -2.90 2.32 8.58
N GLU A 158 -1.78 1.84 8.07
CA GLU A 158 -0.54 2.57 7.82
C GLU A 158 -0.59 3.31 6.47
N VAL A 159 -1.05 4.56 6.47
CA VAL A 159 -1.32 5.36 5.27
C VAL A 159 -0.04 5.68 4.49
N ALA A 160 1.02 6.14 5.19
CA ALA A 160 2.28 6.51 4.56
C ALA A 160 3.00 5.28 3.99
N ASP A 161 3.00 4.17 4.72
CA ASP A 161 3.60 2.91 4.30
C ASP A 161 2.90 2.36 3.05
N ILE A 162 1.57 2.28 3.06
CA ILE A 162 0.79 1.77 1.93
C ILE A 162 0.94 2.67 0.71
N THR A 163 0.83 3.98 0.87
CA THR A 163 0.93 4.91 -0.28
C THR A 163 2.32 4.92 -0.87
N SER A 164 3.38 4.84 -0.06
CA SER A 164 4.75 4.75 -0.58
C SER A 164 5.02 3.41 -1.28
N ALA A 165 4.46 2.30 -0.79
CA ALA A 165 4.53 1.02 -1.50
C ALA A 165 3.89 1.10 -2.90
N LEU A 166 2.68 1.67 -3.01
CA LEU A 166 1.98 1.84 -4.27
C LEU A 166 2.71 2.79 -5.22
N ASN A 167 3.22 3.93 -4.71
CA ASN A 167 4.01 4.86 -5.53
C ASN A 167 5.34 4.24 -5.97
N SER A 168 5.96 3.38 -5.18
CA SER A 168 7.14 2.61 -5.58
C SER A 168 6.84 1.66 -6.74
N VAL A 169 5.71 0.94 -6.69
CA VAL A 169 5.26 0.10 -7.82
C VAL A 169 5.09 0.95 -9.08
N ILE A 170 4.43 2.09 -8.99
CA ILE A 170 4.23 3.02 -10.13
C ILE A 170 5.57 3.53 -10.66
N GLY A 171 6.46 3.99 -9.77
CA GLY A 171 7.78 4.50 -10.13
C GLY A 171 8.66 3.44 -10.82
N ILE A 172 8.69 2.22 -10.29
CA ILE A 172 9.42 1.10 -10.89
C ILE A 172 8.86 0.75 -12.27
N GLN A 173 7.53 0.64 -12.41
CA GLN A 173 6.91 0.34 -13.70
C GLN A 173 7.16 1.46 -14.72
N ALA A 174 7.08 2.72 -14.32
CA ALA A 174 7.42 3.86 -15.17
C ALA A 174 8.89 3.83 -15.61
N ALA A 175 9.81 3.48 -14.71
CA ALA A 175 11.22 3.33 -15.03
C ALA A 175 11.49 2.15 -15.98
N LEU A 176 10.81 1.02 -15.81
CA LEU A 176 10.87 -0.12 -16.72
C LEU A 176 10.39 0.28 -18.14
N LEU A 177 9.26 0.98 -18.25
CA LEU A 177 8.76 1.49 -19.54
C LEU A 177 9.69 2.52 -20.18
N ALA A 178 10.31 3.38 -19.38
CA ALA A 178 11.32 4.34 -19.86
C ALA A 178 12.55 3.60 -20.41
N ARG A 179 13.04 2.58 -19.68
CA ARG A 179 14.18 1.75 -20.05
C ARG A 179 14.02 1.07 -21.41
N GLU A 180 12.81 0.62 -21.75
CA GLU A 180 12.53 0.01 -23.05
C GLU A 180 12.74 1.00 -24.22
N ARG A 181 12.68 2.29 -23.97
CA ARG A 181 12.88 3.34 -24.98
C ARG A 181 14.31 3.88 -24.98
N THR A 182 14.90 4.03 -23.80
CA THR A 182 16.22 4.67 -23.62
C THR A 182 17.38 3.66 -23.63
N GLY A 183 17.12 2.41 -23.31
CA GLY A 183 18.14 1.39 -23.07
C GLY A 183 18.80 1.46 -21.70
N GLU A 184 18.55 2.51 -20.91
CA GLU A 184 19.20 2.78 -19.63
C GLU A 184 18.24 2.66 -18.45
N GLY A 185 18.76 2.16 -17.31
CA GLY A 185 18.08 2.20 -16.02
C GLY A 185 18.14 3.59 -15.40
N GLN A 186 17.52 3.72 -14.21
CA GLN A 186 17.51 4.99 -13.48
C GLN A 186 17.31 4.80 -11.98
N PHE A 187 17.63 5.84 -11.22
CA PHE A 187 17.32 5.93 -9.81
C PHE A 187 15.87 6.42 -9.64
N VAL A 188 15.14 5.79 -8.71
CA VAL A 188 13.77 6.13 -8.32
C VAL A 188 13.79 6.44 -6.83
N ASP A 189 13.65 7.71 -6.47
CA ASP A 189 13.58 8.18 -5.09
C ASP A 189 12.12 8.29 -4.65
N ILE A 190 11.74 7.54 -3.64
CA ILE A 190 10.40 7.54 -3.05
C ILE A 190 10.49 8.04 -1.60
N SER A 191 10.00 9.26 -1.39
CA SER A 191 9.83 9.84 -0.07
C SER A 191 8.44 9.48 0.47
N MET A 192 8.39 8.86 1.65
CA MET A 192 7.11 8.55 2.32
C MET A 192 6.33 9.82 2.66
N LEU A 193 7.03 10.90 3.03
CA LEU A 193 6.42 12.21 3.25
C LEU A 193 5.77 12.75 1.98
N ASP A 194 6.46 12.70 0.83
CA ASP A 194 5.93 13.21 -0.43
C ASP A 194 4.68 12.43 -0.86
N CYS A 195 4.69 11.11 -0.64
CA CYS A 195 3.53 10.27 -0.90
C CYS A 195 2.31 10.68 -0.05
N VAL A 196 2.53 11.07 1.22
CA VAL A 196 1.46 11.58 2.10
C VAL A 196 0.99 12.95 1.66
N VAL A 197 1.90 13.87 1.32
CA VAL A 197 1.55 15.22 0.82
C VAL A 197 0.74 15.12 -0.48
N ALA A 198 1.07 14.17 -1.35
CA ALA A 198 0.32 13.92 -2.59
C ALA A 198 -1.14 13.50 -2.35
N LEU A 199 -1.54 13.05 -1.15
CA LEU A 199 -2.94 12.77 -0.82
C LEU A 199 -3.78 14.04 -0.60
N LEU A 200 -3.16 15.21 -0.45
CA LEU A 200 -3.84 16.45 -0.14
C LEU A 200 -4.54 17.11 -1.34
N HIS A 201 -4.61 16.47 -2.50
CA HIS A 201 -5.15 17.04 -3.75
C HIS A 201 -6.48 17.76 -3.59
N ASN A 202 -7.44 17.16 -2.85
CA ASN A 202 -8.76 17.76 -2.65
C ASN A 202 -8.77 18.87 -1.57
N SER A 203 -7.77 18.90 -0.71
CA SER A 203 -7.74 19.82 0.45
C SER A 203 -6.82 21.02 0.22
N ILE A 204 -5.87 20.91 -0.71
CA ILE A 204 -4.88 21.96 -0.95
C ILE A 204 -5.45 23.14 -1.76
N GLY A 205 -6.46 22.91 -2.62
CA GLY A 205 -7.02 23.94 -3.49
C GLY A 205 -7.47 25.21 -2.74
N PRO A 206 -8.35 25.09 -1.72
CA PRO A 206 -8.76 26.25 -0.90
C PRO A 206 -7.59 26.98 -0.26
N TYR A 207 -6.62 26.26 0.28
CA TYR A 207 -5.43 26.86 0.87
C TYR A 207 -4.60 27.68 -0.15
N LEU A 208 -4.40 27.13 -1.35
CA LEU A 208 -3.65 27.82 -2.41
C LEU A 208 -4.35 29.11 -2.91
N GLU A 209 -5.68 29.14 -2.84
CA GLU A 209 -6.46 30.31 -3.26
C GLU A 209 -6.57 31.37 -2.16
N THR A 210 -6.74 30.97 -0.91
CA THR A 210 -7.07 31.88 0.19
C THR A 210 -5.92 32.11 1.19
N GLY A 211 -4.96 31.19 1.26
CA GLY A 211 -3.91 31.15 2.29
C GLY A 211 -4.42 30.67 3.66
N GLU A 212 -5.66 30.22 3.75
CA GLU A 212 -6.27 29.74 4.99
C GLU A 212 -6.36 28.21 5.01
N ASP A 213 -6.07 27.60 6.14
CA ASP A 213 -6.20 26.15 6.31
C ASP A 213 -7.66 25.72 6.09
N PRO A 214 -7.91 24.68 5.28
CA PRO A 214 -9.26 24.18 5.10
C PRO A 214 -9.80 23.60 6.41
N PRO A 215 -11.09 23.77 6.72
CA PRO A 215 -11.71 23.26 7.94
C PRO A 215 -11.82 21.71 7.95
N GLY A 216 -11.33 21.06 6.92
CA GLY A 216 -11.39 19.63 6.64
C GLY A 216 -11.70 19.37 5.19
N ASN A 217 -12.07 18.13 4.86
CA ASN A 217 -12.53 17.81 3.51
C ASN A 217 -13.92 18.43 3.28
N LEU A 218 -14.05 19.26 2.25
CA LEU A 218 -15.30 19.98 1.92
C LEU A 218 -16.49 19.01 1.69
N ILE A 219 -16.25 17.83 1.17
CA ILE A 219 -17.29 16.81 0.98
C ILE A 219 -17.91 16.40 2.32
N HIS A 220 -17.12 16.34 3.39
CA HIS A 220 -17.61 16.00 4.73
C HIS A 220 -18.46 17.10 5.39
N MET A 221 -18.54 18.28 4.78
CA MET A 221 -19.45 19.34 5.23
C MET A 221 -20.89 19.14 4.71
N LEU A 222 -21.08 18.23 3.73
CA LEU A 222 -22.42 17.92 3.23
C LEU A 222 -23.20 17.10 4.27
N PRO A 223 -24.47 17.46 4.57
CA PRO A 223 -25.25 16.79 5.61
C PRO A 223 -25.60 15.33 5.28
N HIS A 224 -25.51 14.94 4.03
CA HIS A 224 -25.81 13.63 3.49
C HIS A 224 -24.56 12.82 3.06
N TYR A 225 -23.37 13.25 3.52
CA TYR A 225 -22.11 12.53 3.36
C TYR A 225 -21.49 12.28 4.72
N GLY A 226 -21.62 11.08 5.24
CA GLY A 226 -21.09 10.76 6.57
C GLY A 226 -21.63 9.46 7.15
N ILE A 227 -21.42 9.31 8.45
CA ILE A 227 -21.81 8.13 9.23
C ILE A 227 -23.00 8.46 10.10
N PHE A 228 -23.98 7.55 10.11
CA PHE A 228 -25.27 7.72 10.80
C PHE A 228 -25.62 6.47 11.61
N GLU A 229 -26.05 6.67 12.84
CA GLU A 229 -26.51 5.62 13.74
C GLU A 229 -27.96 5.23 13.37
N THR A 230 -28.22 3.93 13.31
CA THR A 230 -29.54 3.34 13.07
C THR A 230 -30.23 2.92 14.38
N SER A 231 -31.51 2.49 14.32
CA SER A 231 -32.28 2.16 15.53
C SER A 231 -31.73 1.00 16.34
N ASP A 232 -30.94 0.12 15.72
CA ASP A 232 -30.28 -1.02 16.36
C ASP A 232 -28.83 -0.71 16.83
N GLY A 233 -28.45 0.58 16.85
CA GLY A 233 -27.13 1.05 17.31
C GLY A 233 -25.98 0.69 16.38
N LYS A 234 -26.28 0.35 15.12
CA LYS A 234 -25.26 0.11 14.09
C LYS A 234 -25.06 1.35 13.25
N ASP A 235 -23.93 1.40 12.54
CA ASP A 235 -23.54 2.52 11.73
C ASP A 235 -23.80 2.29 10.24
N LEU A 236 -24.36 3.32 9.60
CA LEU A 236 -24.65 3.41 8.16
C LEU A 236 -23.81 4.54 7.57
N ALA A 237 -23.04 4.27 6.52
CA ALA A 237 -22.39 5.28 5.70
C ALA A 237 -23.30 5.72 4.55
N LEU A 238 -23.48 7.03 4.36
CA LEU A 238 -24.08 7.64 3.19
C LEU A 238 -23.02 8.39 2.38
N GLY A 239 -23.11 8.32 1.04
CA GLY A 239 -22.10 8.87 0.14
C GLY A 239 -22.69 9.72 -0.99
N ILE A 240 -23.67 10.59 -0.73
CA ILE A 240 -24.22 11.51 -1.74
C ILE A 240 -23.34 12.77 -1.78
N VAL A 241 -22.96 13.22 -2.98
CA VAL A 241 -22.17 14.45 -3.16
C VAL A 241 -23.00 15.53 -3.84
N HIS A 242 -23.07 15.53 -5.16
CA HIS A 242 -23.78 16.54 -5.96
C HIS A 242 -25.00 15.98 -6.70
N GLU A 243 -25.23 14.69 -6.59
CA GLU A 243 -26.24 13.98 -7.35
C GLU A 243 -27.64 14.23 -6.77
N ASP A 244 -28.40 15.10 -7.40
CA ASP A 244 -29.74 15.48 -6.92
C ASP A 244 -30.74 14.32 -6.99
N TRP A 245 -30.54 13.34 -7.88
CA TRP A 245 -31.40 12.15 -7.94
C TRP A 245 -31.20 11.24 -6.72
N PHE A 246 -29.97 11.06 -6.22
CA PHE A 246 -29.72 10.32 -4.98
C PHE A 246 -30.28 11.05 -3.76
N TRP A 247 -30.20 12.39 -3.73
CA TRP A 247 -30.85 13.18 -2.69
C TRP A 247 -32.36 12.99 -2.68
N LYS A 248 -33.02 13.02 -3.86
CA LYS A 248 -34.44 12.74 -3.97
C LYS A 248 -34.81 11.34 -3.50
N GLY A 249 -34.02 10.34 -3.85
CA GLY A 249 -34.15 8.96 -3.35
C GLY A 249 -34.04 8.89 -1.82
N LEU A 250 -33.06 9.57 -1.23
CA LEU A 250 -32.91 9.64 0.21
C LEU A 250 -34.11 10.33 0.89
N CYS A 251 -34.60 11.43 0.33
CA CYS A 251 -35.78 12.12 0.84
C CYS A 251 -37.05 11.23 0.78
N ALA A 252 -37.24 10.50 -0.30
CA ALA A 252 -38.34 9.54 -0.43
C ALA A 252 -38.22 8.41 0.60
N ALA A 253 -37.03 7.86 0.79
CA ALA A 253 -36.77 6.79 1.77
C ALA A 253 -36.98 7.24 3.22
N THR A 254 -36.62 8.49 3.52
CA THR A 254 -36.62 9.06 4.90
C THR A 254 -37.87 9.87 5.21
N GLY A 255 -38.73 10.13 4.24
CA GLY A 255 -39.93 10.97 4.41
C GLY A 255 -39.66 12.48 4.44
N MET A 256 -38.48 12.92 4.00
CA MET A 256 -38.06 14.33 3.97
C MET A 256 -38.47 15.02 2.66
N GLU A 257 -39.75 14.83 2.25
CA GLU A 257 -40.29 15.31 0.97
C GLU A 257 -40.23 16.82 0.77
N ASP A 258 -40.30 17.58 1.87
CA ASP A 258 -40.30 19.06 1.89
C ASP A 258 -38.99 19.66 1.40
N VAL A 259 -37.88 18.90 1.41
CA VAL A 259 -36.53 19.35 1.03
C VAL A 259 -35.96 18.62 -0.20
N LYS A 260 -36.74 17.76 -0.85
CA LYS A 260 -36.25 16.90 -1.94
C LYS A 260 -35.74 17.66 -3.17
N ASP A 261 -36.21 18.85 -3.41
CA ASP A 261 -35.85 19.66 -4.57
C ASP A 261 -34.73 20.67 -4.27
N MET A 262 -34.13 20.63 -3.07
CA MET A 262 -33.00 21.46 -2.71
C MET A 262 -31.75 21.11 -3.53
N LEU A 263 -31.10 22.14 -4.08
CA LEU A 263 -29.82 22.00 -4.77
C LEU A 263 -28.68 21.73 -3.78
N THR A 264 -27.57 21.17 -4.25
CA THR A 264 -26.40 20.84 -3.41
C THR A 264 -25.92 22.02 -2.58
N VAL A 265 -25.85 23.23 -3.16
CA VAL A 265 -25.43 24.44 -2.46
C VAL A 265 -26.40 24.80 -1.33
N GLU A 266 -27.70 24.66 -1.56
CA GLU A 266 -28.73 24.93 -0.54
C GLU A 266 -28.62 23.90 0.61
N ARG A 267 -28.40 22.63 0.29
CA ARG A 267 -28.17 21.56 1.28
C ARG A 267 -26.95 21.86 2.15
N LEU A 268 -25.85 22.35 1.54
CA LEU A 268 -24.65 22.76 2.26
C LEU A 268 -24.92 23.97 3.18
N MET A 269 -25.59 24.99 2.67
CA MET A 269 -25.93 26.18 3.46
C MET A 269 -26.85 25.87 4.66
N GLN A 270 -27.74 24.88 4.49
CA GLN A 270 -28.69 24.45 5.51
C GLN A 270 -28.24 23.18 6.25
N ALA A 271 -26.96 22.79 6.14
CA ALA A 271 -26.45 21.58 6.74
C ALA A 271 -26.72 21.46 8.25
N ARG A 272 -26.70 22.60 8.98
CA ARG A 272 -27.00 22.65 10.43
C ARG A 272 -28.43 22.24 10.77
N GLU A 273 -29.36 22.45 9.87
CA GLU A 273 -30.78 22.09 10.03
C GLU A 273 -31.07 20.70 9.48
N LEU A 274 -30.50 20.37 8.35
CA LEU A 274 -30.71 19.10 7.66
C LEU A 274 -30.08 17.91 8.39
N LEU A 275 -28.88 18.07 8.94
CA LEU A 275 -28.14 16.97 9.57
C LEU A 275 -28.87 16.38 10.80
N PRO A 276 -29.43 17.18 11.75
CA PRO A 276 -30.24 16.62 12.83
C PRO A 276 -31.50 15.90 12.35
N ARG A 277 -32.20 16.45 11.34
CA ARG A 277 -33.39 15.83 10.75
C ARG A 277 -33.07 14.48 10.12
N LEU A 278 -31.97 14.41 9.37
CA LEU A 278 -31.52 13.17 8.73
C LEU A 278 -31.10 12.13 9.77
N ARG A 279 -30.39 12.53 10.82
CA ARG A 279 -30.04 11.64 11.94
C ARG A 279 -31.25 11.07 12.62
N GLU A 280 -32.27 11.86 12.87
CA GLU A 280 -33.51 11.42 13.51
C GLU A 280 -34.28 10.44 12.59
N ALA A 281 -34.36 10.75 11.28
CA ALA A 281 -35.01 9.86 10.32
C ALA A 281 -34.31 8.48 10.24
N LEU A 282 -32.97 8.46 10.20
CA LEU A 282 -32.20 7.22 10.09
C LEU A 282 -32.23 6.38 11.36
N ARG A 283 -32.56 6.95 12.51
CA ARG A 283 -32.79 6.21 13.77
C ARG A 283 -34.13 5.49 13.83
N GLN A 284 -35.01 5.63 12.83
CA GLN A 284 -36.34 5.03 12.87
C GLN A 284 -36.36 3.54 12.47
N ARG A 285 -35.31 3.02 11.82
CA ARG A 285 -35.25 1.64 11.34
C ARG A 285 -33.88 1.02 11.64
N PRO A 286 -33.81 -0.33 11.76
CA PRO A 286 -32.54 -1.04 11.89
C PRO A 286 -31.74 -0.99 10.58
N LEU A 287 -30.41 -1.17 10.66
CA LEU A 287 -29.50 -1.10 9.55
C LEU A 287 -29.92 -1.97 8.35
N ALA A 288 -30.32 -3.22 8.60
CA ALA A 288 -30.70 -4.15 7.52
C ALA A 288 -31.88 -3.65 6.68
N GLU A 289 -32.87 -3.04 7.32
CA GLU A 289 -34.01 -2.43 6.61
C GLU A 289 -33.58 -1.17 5.83
N TRP A 290 -32.71 -0.34 6.42
CA TRP A 290 -32.19 0.83 5.72
C TRP A 290 -31.39 0.45 4.48
N LEU A 291 -30.52 -0.55 4.54
CA LEU A 291 -29.76 -1.01 3.39
C LEU A 291 -30.68 -1.46 2.25
N GLN A 292 -31.78 -2.15 2.57
CA GLN A 292 -32.75 -2.54 1.56
C GLN A 292 -33.48 -1.32 0.97
N VAL A 293 -34.10 -0.48 1.80
CA VAL A 293 -34.89 0.67 1.36
C VAL A 293 -34.05 1.69 0.59
N LEU A 294 -32.83 1.98 1.05
CA LEU A 294 -31.95 2.92 0.35
C LEU A 294 -31.46 2.36 -0.99
N THR A 295 -31.15 1.06 -1.07
CA THR A 295 -30.81 0.40 -2.34
C THR A 295 -31.97 0.43 -3.34
N GLU A 296 -33.20 0.17 -2.89
CA GLU A 296 -34.42 0.23 -3.73
C GLU A 296 -34.69 1.66 -4.24
N ASN A 297 -34.23 2.69 -3.53
CA ASN A 297 -34.33 4.10 -3.92
C ASN A 297 -33.06 4.64 -4.59
N ASP A 298 -32.16 3.77 -5.03
CA ASP A 298 -30.89 4.13 -5.70
C ASP A 298 -30.02 5.10 -4.91
N VAL A 299 -29.94 4.92 -3.58
CA VAL A 299 -29.15 5.77 -2.68
C VAL A 299 -27.82 5.09 -2.33
N PRO A 300 -26.66 5.75 -2.56
CA PRO A 300 -25.36 5.24 -2.18
C PRO A 300 -25.26 5.07 -0.66
N CYS A 301 -25.22 3.83 -0.21
CA CYS A 301 -25.12 3.49 1.20
C CYS A 301 -24.29 2.22 1.44
N ALA A 302 -23.72 2.09 2.63
CA ALA A 302 -23.02 0.88 3.04
C ALA A 302 -23.08 0.70 4.58
N PRO A 303 -23.00 -0.53 5.09
CA PRO A 303 -22.76 -0.75 6.51
C PRO A 303 -21.29 -0.42 6.85
N LEU A 304 -20.99 -0.05 8.09
CA LEU A 304 -19.63 -0.08 8.60
C LEU A 304 -19.27 -1.51 8.99
N ALA A 305 -18.67 -2.23 8.05
CA ALA A 305 -18.34 -3.63 8.23
C ALA A 305 -17.09 -3.82 9.11
N THR A 306 -17.10 -4.82 9.97
CA THR A 306 -15.88 -5.36 10.58
C THR A 306 -15.00 -6.02 9.52
N VAL A 307 -13.71 -6.27 9.82
CA VAL A 307 -12.81 -7.00 8.90
C VAL A 307 -13.39 -8.35 8.50
N LYS A 308 -14.01 -9.07 9.44
CA LYS A 308 -14.66 -10.35 9.16
C LYS A 308 -15.81 -10.18 8.16
N GLU A 309 -16.72 -9.26 8.43
CA GLU A 309 -17.88 -9.00 7.57
C GLU A 309 -17.45 -8.55 6.16
N ALA A 310 -16.44 -7.69 6.07
CA ALA A 310 -15.88 -7.25 4.78
C ALA A 310 -15.30 -8.42 3.97
N LEU A 311 -14.56 -9.35 4.60
CA LEU A 311 -14.00 -10.52 3.92
C LEU A 311 -15.07 -11.59 3.58
N GLU A 312 -16.21 -11.57 4.26
CA GLU A 312 -17.35 -12.45 4.00
C GLU A 312 -18.36 -11.83 3.01
N ASP A 313 -18.23 -10.55 2.68
CA ASP A 313 -19.11 -9.85 1.75
C ASP A 313 -19.15 -10.54 0.37
N PRO A 314 -20.35 -10.75 -0.22
CA PRO A 314 -20.50 -11.43 -1.50
C PRO A 314 -19.72 -10.79 -2.65
N GLN A 315 -19.63 -9.46 -2.70
CA GLN A 315 -18.89 -8.74 -3.74
C GLN A 315 -17.38 -8.92 -3.56
N VAL A 316 -16.89 -8.86 -2.31
CA VAL A 316 -15.48 -9.07 -1.97
C VAL A 316 -15.05 -10.50 -2.31
N ARG A 317 -15.90 -11.49 -2.02
CA ARG A 317 -15.67 -12.90 -2.40
C ARG A 317 -15.72 -13.10 -3.91
N HIS A 318 -16.72 -12.55 -4.60
CA HIS A 318 -16.83 -12.63 -6.05
C HIS A 318 -15.61 -12.02 -6.77
N ARG A 319 -14.98 -11.04 -6.16
CA ARG A 319 -13.76 -10.39 -6.65
C ARG A 319 -12.46 -11.12 -6.26
N ASP A 320 -12.54 -12.30 -5.64
CA ASP A 320 -11.38 -13.09 -5.18
C ASP A 320 -10.40 -12.27 -4.35
N MET A 321 -10.95 -11.44 -3.44
CA MET A 321 -10.10 -10.64 -2.55
C MET A 321 -9.59 -11.41 -1.33
N VAL A 322 -9.95 -12.67 -1.20
CA VAL A 322 -9.35 -13.63 -0.29
C VAL A 322 -8.88 -14.83 -1.09
N VAL A 323 -7.58 -15.10 -1.06
CA VAL A 323 -6.94 -16.21 -1.75
C VAL A 323 -6.35 -17.21 -0.77
N GLU A 324 -6.26 -18.47 -1.18
CA GLU A 324 -5.66 -19.55 -0.41
C GLU A 324 -4.38 -20.01 -1.10
N ILE A 325 -3.25 -19.97 -0.37
CA ILE A 325 -1.94 -20.41 -0.87
C ILE A 325 -1.51 -21.61 -0.04
N ARG A 326 -1.04 -22.67 -0.71
CA ARG A 326 -0.51 -23.85 -0.04
C ARG A 326 0.89 -23.56 0.51
N ASP A 327 1.07 -23.81 1.80
CA ASP A 327 2.36 -23.79 2.51
C ASP A 327 2.61 -25.21 3.06
N HIS A 328 3.26 -26.05 2.27
CA HIS A 328 3.41 -27.49 2.52
C HIS A 328 2.04 -28.19 2.73
N GLU A 329 1.78 -28.67 3.95
CA GLU A 329 0.50 -29.29 4.33
C GLU A 329 -0.56 -28.27 4.80
N ASN A 330 -0.18 -27.01 4.97
CA ASN A 330 -1.07 -25.96 5.46
C ASN A 330 -1.62 -25.11 4.31
N VAL A 331 -2.74 -24.46 4.58
CA VAL A 331 -3.32 -23.44 3.71
C VAL A 331 -3.26 -22.09 4.45
N VAL A 332 -2.65 -21.10 3.82
CA VAL A 332 -2.57 -19.74 4.34
C VAL A 332 -3.54 -18.86 3.55
N LYS A 333 -4.46 -18.19 4.27
CA LYS A 333 -5.35 -17.19 3.67
C LYS A 333 -4.65 -15.85 3.62
N GLN A 334 -4.75 -15.20 2.48
CA GLN A 334 -4.14 -13.90 2.22
C GLN A 334 -5.09 -13.01 1.42
N LEU A 335 -4.84 -11.71 1.43
CA LEU A 335 -5.58 -10.79 0.57
C LEU A 335 -5.19 -11.04 -0.89
N GLY A 336 -6.19 -11.09 -1.76
CA GLY A 336 -6.02 -11.16 -3.20
C GLY A 336 -5.51 -9.83 -3.79
N SER A 337 -5.32 -9.81 -5.10
CA SER A 337 -4.92 -8.58 -5.81
C SER A 337 -6.14 -7.79 -6.28
N PRO A 338 -6.13 -6.45 -6.13
CA PRO A 338 -7.15 -5.59 -6.71
C PRO A 338 -7.04 -5.49 -8.24
N TYR A 339 -5.91 -5.87 -8.81
CA TYR A 339 -5.67 -5.82 -10.26
C TYR A 339 -6.35 -7.01 -10.95
N LYS A 340 -7.32 -6.75 -11.82
CA LYS A 340 -8.04 -7.78 -12.60
C LYS A 340 -7.71 -7.59 -14.08
N LEU A 341 -6.51 -8.04 -14.48
CA LEU A 341 -6.03 -7.95 -15.86
C LEU A 341 -6.61 -9.11 -16.67
N SER A 342 -7.32 -8.81 -17.74
CA SER A 342 -8.06 -9.80 -18.53
C SER A 342 -7.16 -10.80 -19.28
N ALA A 343 -5.97 -10.37 -19.71
CA ALA A 343 -5.05 -11.20 -20.50
C ALA A 343 -3.87 -11.75 -19.67
N THR A 344 -3.47 -11.01 -18.64
CA THR A 344 -2.27 -11.28 -17.83
C THR A 344 -2.58 -11.16 -16.34
N PRO A 345 -3.47 -12.01 -15.78
CA PRO A 345 -3.89 -11.89 -14.39
C PRO A 345 -2.74 -12.10 -13.41
N PRO A 346 -2.80 -11.48 -12.23
CA PRO A 346 -1.87 -11.77 -11.12
C PRO A 346 -1.89 -13.25 -10.72
N ARG A 347 -0.77 -13.74 -10.17
CA ARG A 347 -0.62 -15.13 -9.72
C ARG A 347 -0.28 -15.18 -8.24
N PHE A 348 -0.72 -16.23 -7.56
CA PHE A 348 -0.49 -16.50 -6.14
C PHE A 348 0.02 -17.95 -6.02
N GLU A 349 1.31 -18.16 -6.30
CA GLU A 349 1.88 -19.50 -6.52
C GLU A 349 2.72 -19.98 -5.34
N MET A 350 3.49 -19.08 -4.70
CA MET A 350 4.40 -19.45 -3.63
C MET A 350 3.99 -18.83 -2.30
N PRO A 351 4.03 -19.59 -1.19
CA PRO A 351 3.88 -19.04 0.14
C PRO A 351 5.05 -18.10 0.49
N PRO A 352 4.93 -17.29 1.55
CA PRO A 352 6.04 -16.51 2.05
C PRO A 352 7.23 -17.39 2.41
N PRO A 353 8.46 -17.08 1.98
CA PRO A 353 9.61 -17.96 2.14
C PRO A 353 10.11 -18.00 3.59
N ARG A 354 10.71 -19.12 3.98
CA ARG A 354 11.53 -19.18 5.19
C ARG A 354 12.83 -18.42 4.96
N LEU A 355 13.45 -17.95 6.05
CA LEU A 355 14.72 -17.24 5.97
C LEU A 355 15.79 -18.13 5.32
N GLY A 356 16.39 -17.64 4.24
CA GLY A 356 17.46 -18.34 3.51
C GLY A 356 17.01 -19.56 2.73
N GLU A 357 15.71 -19.81 2.59
CA GLU A 357 15.17 -21.02 1.94
C GLU A 357 15.75 -21.28 0.55
N HIS A 358 16.14 -20.23 -0.16
CA HIS A 358 16.63 -20.33 -1.54
C HIS A 358 18.11 -19.97 -1.67
N THR A 359 18.86 -19.85 -0.55
CA THR A 359 20.26 -19.38 -0.56
C THR A 359 21.12 -20.22 -1.50
N GLU A 360 21.12 -21.53 -1.37
CA GLU A 360 22.01 -22.40 -2.15
C GLU A 360 21.72 -22.36 -3.66
N ILE A 361 20.46 -22.39 -4.04
CA ILE A 361 20.09 -22.34 -5.46
C ILE A 361 20.43 -20.99 -6.09
N LEU A 362 20.24 -19.90 -5.36
CA LEU A 362 20.56 -18.55 -5.83
C LEU A 362 22.07 -18.32 -5.93
N LEU A 363 22.86 -18.89 -5.03
CA LEU A 363 24.33 -18.87 -5.13
C LEU A 363 24.83 -19.69 -6.33
N ALA A 364 24.24 -20.86 -6.60
CA ALA A 364 24.56 -21.64 -7.78
C ALA A 364 24.23 -20.91 -9.07
N GLU A 365 23.07 -20.21 -9.14
CA GLU A 365 22.70 -19.32 -10.24
C GLU A 365 23.71 -18.17 -10.44
N ALA A 366 24.29 -17.65 -9.33
CA ALA A 366 25.33 -16.62 -9.35
C ALA A 366 26.73 -17.17 -9.71
N GLY A 367 26.84 -18.47 -10.01
CA GLY A 367 28.07 -19.13 -10.47
C GLY A 367 29.00 -19.62 -9.34
N TYR A 368 28.49 -19.76 -8.11
CA TYR A 368 29.24 -20.34 -7.01
C TYR A 368 29.08 -21.87 -7.00
N ASP A 369 30.19 -22.59 -6.91
CA ASP A 369 30.18 -24.04 -6.74
C ASP A 369 29.95 -24.43 -5.25
N THR A 370 29.83 -25.75 -5.00
CA THR A 370 29.53 -26.26 -3.65
C THR A 370 30.60 -25.93 -2.62
N GLU A 371 31.90 -25.92 -3.02
CA GLU A 371 33.01 -25.59 -2.14
C GLU A 371 32.98 -24.12 -1.76
N GLN A 372 32.79 -23.23 -2.72
CA GLN A 372 32.64 -21.79 -2.50
C GLN A 372 31.42 -21.45 -1.63
N VAL A 373 30.30 -22.16 -1.81
CA VAL A 373 29.13 -22.00 -0.94
C VAL A 373 29.42 -22.43 0.49
N ALA A 374 30.17 -23.51 0.70
CA ALA A 374 30.60 -23.96 2.02
C ALA A 374 31.50 -22.92 2.71
N ASP A 375 32.47 -22.36 1.97
CA ASP A 375 33.35 -21.30 2.47
C ASP A 375 32.59 -20.03 2.88
N LEU A 376 31.56 -19.63 2.10
CA LEU A 376 30.72 -18.49 2.43
C LEU A 376 29.87 -18.73 3.68
N LYS A 377 29.41 -19.99 3.88
CA LYS A 377 28.68 -20.38 5.10
C LYS A 377 29.59 -20.40 6.33
N GLU A 378 30.78 -21.01 6.25
CA GLU A 378 31.76 -21.05 7.32
C GLU A 378 32.16 -19.63 7.75
N ALA A 379 32.27 -18.75 6.80
CA ALA A 379 32.59 -17.35 7.03
C ALA A 379 31.44 -16.51 7.60
N GLY A 380 30.21 -17.05 7.68
CA GLY A 380 29.02 -16.31 8.07
C GLY A 380 28.57 -15.22 7.09
N ALA A 381 29.05 -15.30 5.85
CA ALA A 381 28.63 -14.40 4.78
C ALA A 381 27.22 -14.74 4.27
N VAL A 382 26.84 -16.02 4.32
CA VAL A 382 25.51 -16.56 3.96
C VAL A 382 25.04 -17.56 5.01
N ALA A 383 23.73 -17.92 5.01
CA ALA A 383 23.15 -18.95 5.85
C ALA A 383 22.13 -19.80 5.06
#